data_fa3da1a7a172997f41ce728b9af6d688
#
_entry.id   fa3da1a7a172997f41ce728b9af6d688
#
_cell.length_a   1.000
_cell.length_b   1.000
_cell.length_c   1.000
_cell.angle_alpha   90.00
_cell.angle_beta   90.00
_cell.angle_gamma   90.00
#
_symmetry.space_group_name_H-M   'P 1'
#
loop_
_entity.id
_entity.type
_entity.pdbx_description
1 polymer ?
#
loop_
_entity_poly.entity_id
_entity_poly.type
_entity_poly.pdbx_seq_one_letter_code
_entity_poly.pdbx_strand_id
1 'polypeptide(L)'
;VLFRSLATLAGTLVVGIHLAVQQNNRFVPDLKDVRPDFSDNYLVGAKVAGGNGIVLTDFMIHADEFSRMLVMDMKLGKRQAGRTVQRLLEIETYRMMALLGLPVARRTGAMLSGAEHELAEITARMASDAAMPETQGAIDDEAALLLRLTRLAASVESEVAANSFRFGASRAYYDLAKRRISELREERLTGVQTLEEFLDRR
;
A
#
# COMPACT_ATOMS: atom_id res chain seq x y z
N VAL A 1 8.13 11.32 26.91
CA VAL A 1 7.05 11.48 27.90
C VAL A 1 5.67 11.49 27.23
N LEU A 2 5.55 12.03 25.99
CA LEU A 2 4.26 12.11 25.26
C LEU A 2 3.70 10.73 24.84
N PHE A 3 4.53 9.73 24.66
CA PHE A 3 4.11 8.43 24.10
C PHE A 3 3.52 7.45 25.12
N ARG A 4 3.76 7.64 26.42
CA ARG A 4 3.14 6.80 27.46
C ARG A 4 1.61 6.97 27.53
N SER A 5 1.07 8.12 27.13
CA SER A 5 -0.36 8.36 27.11
C SER A 5 -1.07 7.68 25.93
N LEU A 6 -0.39 7.39 24.82
CA LEU A 6 -0.98 6.67 23.69
C LEU A 6 -1.23 5.19 24.01
N ALA A 7 -0.38 4.57 24.84
CA ALA A 7 -0.55 3.17 25.27
C ALA A 7 -1.80 2.93 26.14
N THR A 8 -2.42 4.00 26.67
CA THR A 8 -3.65 3.91 27.46
C THR A 8 -4.93 4.10 26.65
N LEU A 9 -4.82 4.46 25.36
CA LEU A 9 -5.98 4.62 24.49
C LEU A 9 -6.45 3.24 23.99
N ALA A 10 -7.76 3.02 24.07
CA ALA A 10 -8.37 1.83 23.50
C ALA A 10 -8.33 1.92 21.96
N GLY A 11 -7.80 0.90 21.31
CA GLY A 11 -7.73 0.83 19.85
C GLY A 11 -6.40 0.29 19.34
N THR A 12 -6.23 0.30 18.03
CA THR A 12 -4.99 -0.10 17.35
C THR A 12 -4.37 1.12 16.67
N LEU A 13 -3.07 1.33 16.87
CA LEU A 13 -2.34 2.36 16.16
C LEU A 13 -2.26 1.99 14.66
N VAL A 14 -2.85 2.80 13.81
CA VAL A 14 -2.83 2.60 12.35
C VAL A 14 -1.63 3.29 11.72
N VAL A 15 -1.31 4.50 12.19
CA VAL A 15 -0.18 5.28 11.70
C VAL A 15 0.41 6.12 12.81
N GLY A 16 1.73 6.06 12.95
CA GLY A 16 2.53 6.92 13.81
C GLY A 16 3.67 7.52 13.00
N ILE A 17 3.94 8.81 13.12
CA ILE A 17 4.92 9.51 12.30
C ILE A 17 5.81 10.38 13.18
N HIS A 18 7.13 10.16 13.08
CA HIS A 18 8.13 11.11 13.53
C HIS A 18 8.54 11.99 12.36
N LEU A 19 8.10 13.24 12.34
CA LEU A 19 8.47 14.21 11.34
C LEU A 19 9.32 15.30 11.95
N ALA A 20 10.58 15.42 11.49
CA ALA A 20 11.51 16.46 11.87
C ALA A 20 11.59 17.53 10.77
N VAL A 21 11.62 18.80 11.17
CA VAL A 21 11.91 19.91 10.26
C VAL A 21 13.22 20.55 10.72
N GLN A 22 14.22 20.51 9.86
CA GLN A 22 15.56 21.04 10.13
C GLN A 22 15.86 22.20 9.18
N GLN A 23 16.34 23.31 9.72
CA GLN A 23 16.82 24.41 8.90
C GLN A 23 18.21 24.07 8.37
N ASN A 24 18.34 24.09 7.05
CA ASN A 24 19.61 23.79 6.39
C ASN A 24 19.92 24.88 5.36
N ASN A 25 20.73 25.86 5.76
CA ASN A 25 20.96 27.06 4.97
C ASN A 25 21.98 26.90 3.84
N ARG A 26 22.57 25.74 3.59
CA ARG A 26 23.79 25.73 2.74
C ARG A 26 23.96 24.63 1.73
N PHE A 27 23.57 23.40 1.94
CA PHE A 27 23.86 22.31 0.99
C PHE A 27 22.83 21.18 1.03
N VAL A 28 22.67 20.50 -0.11
CA VAL A 28 22.08 19.16 -0.13
C VAL A 28 22.97 18.28 0.74
N PRO A 29 22.46 17.64 1.81
CA PRO A 29 23.28 16.82 2.69
C PRO A 29 23.82 15.60 1.94
N ASP A 30 24.96 15.10 2.34
CA ASP A 30 25.36 13.76 1.94
C ASP A 30 24.34 12.78 2.56
N LEU A 31 23.73 11.95 1.72
CA LEU A 31 22.74 10.97 2.16
C LEU A 31 23.32 9.98 3.18
N LYS A 32 24.63 9.79 3.18
CA LYS A 32 25.33 8.95 4.17
C LYS A 32 25.21 9.50 5.58
N ASP A 33 25.18 10.83 5.73
CA ASP A 33 25.07 11.48 7.04
C ASP A 33 23.65 11.39 7.60
N VAL A 34 22.66 11.23 6.74
CA VAL A 34 21.24 11.17 7.09
C VAL A 34 20.74 9.73 7.33
N ARG A 35 21.33 8.75 6.64
CA ARG A 35 20.93 7.33 6.73
C ARG A 35 20.83 6.77 8.15
N PRO A 36 21.73 7.08 9.09
CA PRO A 36 21.63 6.57 10.46
C PRO A 36 20.32 6.95 11.15
N ASP A 37 19.73 8.10 10.84
CA ASP A 37 18.43 8.52 11.38
C ASP A 37 17.27 7.62 10.91
N PHE A 38 17.50 6.87 9.83
CA PHE A 38 16.55 5.92 9.21
C PHE A 38 17.02 4.46 9.34
N SER A 39 17.85 4.15 10.35
CA SER A 39 18.37 2.79 10.59
C SER A 39 19.07 2.18 9.36
N ASP A 40 19.80 3.01 8.61
CA ASP A 40 20.53 2.67 7.38
C ASP A 40 19.66 2.11 6.23
N ASN A 41 18.35 2.30 6.30
CA ASN A 41 17.42 1.92 5.24
C ASN A 41 17.66 2.69 3.93
N TYR A 42 17.12 2.17 2.84
CA TYR A 42 17.08 2.91 1.57
C TYR A 42 16.17 4.12 1.69
N LEU A 43 16.72 5.29 1.36
CA LEU A 43 15.98 6.53 1.41
C LEU A 43 15.20 6.76 0.11
N VAL A 44 14.04 7.35 0.28
CA VAL A 44 13.17 7.91 -0.75
C VAL A 44 13.11 9.41 -0.49
N GLY A 45 13.18 10.23 -1.52
CA GLY A 45 13.12 11.66 -1.29
C GLY A 45 13.19 12.50 -2.55
N ALA A 46 12.87 13.77 -2.38
CA ALA A 46 12.82 14.73 -3.45
C ALA A 46 13.10 16.15 -2.95
N LYS A 47 13.53 17.02 -3.85
CA LYS A 47 13.39 18.45 -3.65
C LYS A 47 11.94 18.83 -3.85
N VAL A 48 11.44 19.72 -3.03
CA VAL A 48 10.04 20.16 -3.04
C VAL A 48 9.93 21.69 -3.02
N ALA A 49 8.76 22.20 -3.32
CA ALA A 49 8.50 23.64 -3.31
C ALA A 49 9.47 24.45 -4.20
N GLY A 50 9.79 23.94 -5.41
CA GLY A 50 10.73 24.59 -6.33
C GLY A 50 12.16 24.61 -5.80
N GLY A 51 12.61 23.52 -5.18
CA GLY A 51 13.96 23.36 -4.63
C GLY A 51 14.21 24.08 -3.30
N ASN A 52 13.19 24.70 -2.70
CA ASN A 52 13.32 25.41 -1.41
C ASN A 52 13.30 24.49 -0.20
N GLY A 53 12.97 23.20 -0.36
CA GLY A 53 13.01 22.18 0.66
C GLY A 53 13.41 20.83 0.09
N ILE A 54 13.89 19.95 0.96
CA ILE A 54 14.16 18.54 0.66
C ILE A 54 13.36 17.70 1.64
N VAL A 55 12.72 16.67 1.12
CA VAL A 55 12.01 15.67 1.93
C VAL A 55 12.72 14.34 1.79
N LEU A 56 12.93 13.67 2.91
CA LEU A 56 13.49 12.32 2.98
C LEU A 56 12.64 11.44 3.88
N THR A 57 12.46 10.20 3.49
CA THR A 57 11.79 9.14 4.26
C THR A 57 12.31 7.78 3.78
N ASP A 58 12.07 6.72 4.53
CA ASP A 58 12.29 5.35 4.09
C ASP A 58 10.97 4.57 3.92
N PHE A 59 9.84 5.21 4.26
CA PHE A 59 8.51 4.60 4.29
C PHE A 59 8.43 3.28 5.09
N MET A 60 9.34 3.07 6.04
CA MET A 60 9.37 1.91 6.92
C MET A 60 8.78 2.25 8.27
N ILE A 61 8.14 1.26 8.88
CA ILE A 61 7.75 1.32 10.29
C ILE A 61 8.94 0.80 11.09
N HIS A 62 9.47 1.65 11.99
CA HIS A 62 10.61 1.31 12.82
C HIS A 62 10.21 0.53 14.09
N ALA A 63 11.19 0.12 14.87
CA ALA A 63 10.97 -0.68 16.08
C ALA A 63 10.13 0.04 17.16
N ASP A 64 10.02 1.36 17.06
CA ASP A 64 9.17 2.21 17.91
C ASP A 64 7.72 2.37 17.38
N GLU A 65 7.36 1.62 16.33
CA GLU A 65 6.07 1.63 15.64
C GLU A 65 5.77 2.92 14.86
N PHE A 66 6.78 3.77 14.63
CA PHE A 66 6.63 5.01 13.89
C PHE A 66 7.37 4.97 12.56
N SER A 67 6.81 5.60 11.54
CA SER A 67 7.53 5.96 10.34
C SER A 67 8.31 7.25 10.55
N ARG A 68 9.35 7.48 9.78
CA ARG A 68 10.24 8.63 9.92
C ARG A 68 10.24 9.49 8.67
N MET A 69 10.18 10.80 8.88
CA MET A 69 10.27 11.79 7.82
C MET A 69 11.15 12.95 8.23
N LEU A 70 11.99 13.41 7.32
CA LEU A 70 12.83 14.58 7.51
C LEU A 70 12.51 15.61 6.44
N VAL A 71 12.23 16.83 6.86
CA VAL A 71 12.09 17.99 5.99
C VAL A 71 13.27 18.91 6.25
N MET A 72 14.09 19.13 5.25
CA MET A 72 15.17 20.11 5.30
C MET A 72 14.68 21.41 4.69
N ASP A 73 14.60 22.43 5.51
CA ASP A 73 14.23 23.77 5.10
C ASP A 73 15.47 24.49 4.54
N MET A 74 15.51 24.63 3.21
CA MET A 74 16.57 25.37 2.51
C MET A 74 16.25 26.86 2.41
N LYS A 75 15.00 27.18 2.07
CA LYS A 75 14.43 28.53 1.94
C LYS A 75 12.90 28.49 1.98
N LEU A 76 12.33 27.57 2.74
CA LEU A 76 10.87 27.51 2.87
C LEU A 76 10.36 28.70 3.70
N GLY A 77 9.35 29.38 3.20
CA GLY A 77 8.62 30.33 4.04
C GLY A 77 7.73 29.56 5.05
N LYS A 78 7.41 30.16 6.19
CA LYS A 78 6.61 29.51 7.26
C LYS A 78 5.33 28.83 6.75
N ARG A 79 4.60 29.46 5.83
CA ARG A 79 3.39 28.87 5.23
C ARG A 79 3.71 27.69 4.31
N GLN A 80 4.82 27.74 3.61
CA GLN A 80 5.27 26.64 2.73
C GLN A 80 5.71 25.44 3.56
N ALA A 81 6.49 25.66 4.60
CA ALA A 81 6.89 24.60 5.52
C ALA A 81 5.66 23.91 6.15
N GLY A 82 4.71 24.67 6.67
CA GLY A 82 3.47 24.12 7.23
C GLY A 82 2.68 23.29 6.22
N ARG A 83 2.53 23.76 4.98
CA ARG A 83 1.84 22.99 3.93
C ARG A 83 2.60 21.74 3.51
N THR A 84 3.93 21.79 3.44
CA THR A 84 4.76 20.62 3.15
C THR A 84 4.61 19.55 4.23
N VAL A 85 4.70 19.95 5.49
CA VAL A 85 4.50 19.07 6.65
C VAL A 85 3.10 18.43 6.60
N GLN A 86 2.05 19.24 6.41
CA GLN A 86 0.68 18.74 6.33
C GLN A 86 0.54 17.69 5.21
N ARG A 87 1.05 17.96 4.01
CA ARG A 87 0.98 17.02 2.89
C ARG A 87 1.70 15.72 3.17
N LEU A 88 2.87 15.78 3.80
CA LEU A 88 3.62 14.58 4.16
C LEU A 88 2.88 13.72 5.17
N LEU A 89 2.27 14.33 6.19
CA LEU A 89 1.44 13.64 7.16
C LEU A 89 0.21 13.00 6.49
N GLU A 90 -0.42 13.71 5.56
CA GLU A 90 -1.54 13.19 4.77
C GLU A 90 -1.12 12.04 3.86
N ILE A 91 0.03 12.15 3.15
CA ILE A 91 0.57 11.08 2.30
C ILE A 91 0.77 9.80 3.11
N GLU A 92 1.45 9.87 4.24
CA GLU A 92 1.71 8.71 5.07
C GLU A 92 0.42 8.12 5.65
N THR A 93 -0.48 8.97 6.12
CA THR A 93 -1.78 8.53 6.63
C THR A 93 -2.56 7.79 5.55
N TYR A 94 -2.68 8.35 4.34
CA TYR A 94 -3.42 7.72 3.25
C TYR A 94 -2.72 6.46 2.75
N ARG A 95 -1.39 6.44 2.69
CA ARG A 95 -0.61 5.25 2.36
C ARG A 95 -0.88 4.10 3.34
N MET A 96 -0.83 4.37 4.64
CA MET A 96 -1.10 3.38 5.66
C MET A 96 -2.56 2.89 5.64
N MET A 97 -3.52 3.79 5.42
CA MET A 97 -4.92 3.43 5.24
C MET A 97 -5.15 2.54 4.01
N ALA A 98 -4.46 2.83 2.89
CA ALA A 98 -4.51 1.97 1.70
C ALA A 98 -3.93 0.58 1.98
N LEU A 99 -2.84 0.48 2.73
CA LEU A 99 -2.17 -0.78 3.09
C LEU A 99 -3.01 -1.68 4.01
N LEU A 100 -4.05 -1.17 4.68
CA LEU A 100 -5.00 -2.00 5.43
C LEU A 100 -5.73 -3.03 4.55
N GLY A 101 -5.78 -2.83 3.25
CA GLY A 101 -6.29 -3.81 2.29
C GLY A 101 -5.34 -4.97 2.00
N LEU A 102 -4.04 -4.84 2.28
CA LEU A 102 -3.02 -5.82 1.90
C LEU A 102 -3.21 -7.22 2.52
N PRO A 103 -3.52 -7.37 3.83
CA PRO A 103 -3.80 -8.68 4.41
C PRO A 103 -5.01 -9.35 3.75
N VAL A 104 -6.03 -8.56 3.43
CA VAL A 104 -7.24 -9.04 2.73
C VAL A 104 -6.88 -9.50 1.33
N ALA A 105 -6.13 -8.70 0.57
CA ALA A 105 -5.70 -9.05 -0.79
C ALA A 105 -4.87 -10.33 -0.83
N ARG A 106 -3.98 -10.54 0.14
CA ARG A 106 -3.18 -11.79 0.24
C ARG A 106 -4.07 -13.01 0.49
N ARG A 107 -5.05 -12.91 1.40
CA ARG A 107 -5.98 -13.99 1.68
C ARG A 107 -6.87 -14.29 0.48
N THR A 108 -7.46 -13.26 -0.12
CA THR A 108 -8.30 -13.40 -1.31
C THR A 108 -7.51 -13.96 -2.50
N GLY A 109 -6.26 -13.55 -2.69
CA GLY A 109 -5.39 -14.10 -3.73
C GLY A 109 -5.15 -15.60 -3.57
N ALA A 110 -4.90 -16.07 -2.33
CA ALA A 110 -4.73 -17.51 -2.07
C ALA A 110 -6.03 -18.30 -2.36
N MET A 111 -7.18 -17.75 -2.00
CA MET A 111 -8.49 -18.36 -2.29
C MET A 111 -8.76 -18.41 -3.80
N LEU A 112 -8.48 -17.34 -4.54
CA LEU A 112 -8.65 -17.29 -5.99
C LEU A 112 -7.77 -18.30 -6.71
N SER A 113 -6.51 -18.47 -6.30
CA SER A 113 -5.63 -19.50 -6.87
C SER A 113 -6.20 -20.91 -6.68
N GLY A 114 -6.82 -21.19 -5.52
CA GLY A 114 -7.53 -22.44 -5.31
C GLY A 114 -8.76 -22.60 -6.21
N ALA A 115 -9.52 -21.53 -6.37
CA ALA A 115 -10.70 -21.51 -7.25
C ALA A 115 -10.33 -21.70 -8.73
N GLU A 116 -9.23 -21.09 -9.20
CA GLU A 116 -8.70 -21.28 -10.54
C GLU A 116 -8.28 -22.74 -10.81
N HIS A 117 -7.63 -23.37 -9.84
CA HIS A 117 -7.24 -24.78 -9.93
C HIS A 117 -8.48 -25.69 -10.00
N GLU A 118 -9.47 -25.49 -9.13
CA GLU A 118 -10.70 -26.26 -9.14
C GLU A 118 -11.49 -26.08 -10.46
N LEU A 119 -11.54 -24.84 -10.96
CA LEU A 119 -12.19 -24.55 -12.25
C LEU A 119 -11.48 -25.28 -13.41
N ALA A 120 -10.14 -25.33 -13.39
CA ALA A 120 -9.36 -26.05 -14.40
C ALA A 120 -9.65 -27.57 -14.36
N GLU A 121 -9.75 -28.15 -13.16
CA GLU A 121 -10.13 -29.56 -13.00
C GLU A 121 -11.54 -29.86 -13.52
N ILE A 122 -12.52 -29.02 -13.17
CA ILE A 122 -13.90 -29.17 -13.62
C ILE A 122 -13.97 -29.10 -15.15
N THR A 123 -13.33 -28.10 -15.75
CA THR A 123 -13.31 -27.90 -17.21
C THR A 123 -12.62 -29.04 -17.96
N ALA A 124 -11.51 -29.56 -17.44
CA ALA A 124 -10.82 -30.72 -18.03
C ALA A 124 -11.69 -31.96 -17.99
N ARG A 125 -12.42 -32.17 -16.92
CA ARG A 125 -13.34 -33.29 -16.75
C ARG A 125 -14.53 -33.19 -17.69
N MET A 126 -15.18 -32.02 -17.75
CA MET A 126 -16.28 -31.77 -18.72
C MET A 126 -15.83 -32.00 -20.17
N ALA A 127 -14.59 -31.61 -20.52
CA ALA A 127 -14.08 -31.85 -21.88
C ALA A 127 -13.82 -33.33 -22.18
N SER A 128 -13.42 -34.13 -21.19
CA SER A 128 -13.26 -35.59 -21.36
C SER A 128 -14.58 -36.33 -21.47
N ASP A 129 -15.56 -35.92 -20.65
CA ASP A 129 -16.87 -36.56 -20.60
C ASP A 129 -17.69 -36.27 -21.85
N ALA A 130 -17.52 -35.11 -22.48
CA ALA A 130 -18.15 -34.77 -23.77
C ALA A 130 -17.75 -35.69 -24.93
N ALA A 131 -16.69 -36.47 -24.78
CA ALA A 131 -16.21 -37.45 -25.76
C ALA A 131 -16.76 -38.86 -25.50
N MET A 132 -17.53 -39.09 -24.43
CA MET A 132 -18.07 -40.42 -24.05
C MET A 132 -19.54 -40.56 -24.42
N PRO A 133 -20.03 -41.81 -24.68
CA PRO A 133 -21.45 -42.02 -24.92
C PRO A 133 -22.31 -41.72 -23.71
N GLU A 134 -23.50 -41.17 -23.96
CA GLU A 134 -24.49 -40.86 -22.90
C GLU A 134 -24.91 -42.14 -22.15
N THR A 135 -24.47 -42.27 -20.93
CA THR A 135 -24.86 -43.31 -19.97
C THR A 135 -25.47 -42.70 -18.74
N GLN A 136 -26.23 -43.44 -17.95
CA GLN A 136 -26.79 -42.90 -16.68
C GLN A 136 -25.69 -42.43 -15.75
N GLY A 137 -24.54 -43.08 -15.70
CA GLY A 137 -23.38 -42.62 -14.94
C GLY A 137 -22.81 -41.30 -15.44
N ALA A 138 -22.82 -41.02 -16.73
CA ALA A 138 -22.38 -39.75 -17.31
C ALA A 138 -23.29 -38.58 -16.88
N ILE A 139 -24.60 -38.81 -16.79
CA ILE A 139 -25.60 -37.79 -16.34
C ILE A 139 -25.36 -37.48 -14.86
N ASP A 140 -25.11 -38.47 -14.04
CA ASP A 140 -24.84 -38.28 -12.60
C ASP A 140 -23.52 -37.53 -12.36
N ASP A 141 -22.49 -37.83 -13.18
CA ASP A 141 -21.21 -37.10 -13.14
C ASP A 141 -21.34 -35.65 -13.59
N GLU A 142 -22.13 -35.36 -14.63
CA GLU A 142 -22.41 -34.01 -15.11
C GLU A 142 -23.14 -33.18 -14.03
N ALA A 143 -24.13 -33.75 -13.36
CA ALA A 143 -24.84 -33.11 -12.26
C ALA A 143 -23.92 -32.79 -11.09
N ALA A 144 -22.96 -33.67 -10.78
CA ALA A 144 -21.97 -33.45 -9.74
C ALA A 144 -21.00 -32.31 -10.13
N LEU A 145 -20.56 -32.24 -11.38
CA LEU A 145 -19.69 -31.15 -11.88
C LEU A 145 -20.42 -29.81 -11.87
N LEU A 146 -21.68 -29.76 -12.29
CA LEU A 146 -22.50 -28.54 -12.22
C LEU A 146 -22.68 -28.06 -10.78
N LEU A 147 -22.88 -28.97 -9.84
CA LEU A 147 -22.98 -28.61 -8.41
C LEU A 147 -21.67 -28.05 -7.89
N ARG A 148 -20.51 -28.63 -8.26
CA ARG A 148 -19.19 -28.12 -7.91
C ARG A 148 -18.99 -26.72 -8.49
N LEU A 149 -19.29 -26.51 -9.76
CA LEU A 149 -19.16 -25.22 -10.43
C LEU A 149 -20.05 -24.14 -9.76
N THR A 150 -21.29 -24.50 -9.43
CA THR A 150 -22.22 -23.60 -8.74
C THR A 150 -21.71 -23.20 -7.36
N ARG A 151 -21.15 -24.13 -6.59
CA ARG A 151 -20.56 -23.85 -5.28
C ARG A 151 -19.32 -22.96 -5.41
N LEU A 152 -18.48 -23.22 -6.40
CA LEU A 152 -17.30 -22.42 -6.68
C LEU A 152 -17.69 -20.97 -7.03
N ALA A 153 -18.64 -20.78 -7.93
CA ALA A 153 -19.18 -19.47 -8.30
C ALA A 153 -19.72 -18.72 -7.07
N ALA A 154 -20.55 -19.38 -6.26
CA ALA A 154 -21.10 -18.79 -5.05
C ALA A 154 -20.02 -18.39 -4.04
N SER A 155 -18.95 -19.17 -3.90
CA SER A 155 -17.83 -18.83 -3.00
C SER A 155 -17.06 -17.62 -3.48
N VAL A 156 -16.79 -17.51 -4.79
CA VAL A 156 -16.10 -16.36 -5.39
C VAL A 156 -16.96 -15.09 -5.25
N GLU A 157 -18.26 -15.17 -5.56
CA GLU A 157 -19.18 -14.03 -5.41
C GLU A 157 -19.27 -13.55 -3.96
N SER A 158 -19.33 -14.47 -3.01
CA SER A 158 -19.33 -14.16 -1.58
C SER A 158 -18.06 -13.42 -1.15
N GLU A 159 -16.90 -13.86 -1.63
CA GLU A 159 -15.62 -13.20 -1.33
C GLU A 159 -15.53 -11.80 -1.97
N VAL A 160 -16.02 -11.65 -3.21
CA VAL A 160 -16.10 -10.34 -3.89
C VAL A 160 -17.00 -9.40 -3.09
N ALA A 161 -18.18 -9.84 -2.69
CA ALA A 161 -19.12 -9.03 -1.92
C ALA A 161 -18.53 -8.62 -0.55
N ALA A 162 -17.86 -9.55 0.14
CA ALA A 162 -17.27 -9.30 1.45
C ALA A 162 -16.12 -8.29 1.42
N ASN A 163 -15.36 -8.23 0.32
CA ASN A 163 -14.13 -7.44 0.24
C ASN A 163 -14.22 -6.19 -0.64
N SER A 164 -15.28 -6.02 -1.45
CA SER A 164 -15.45 -4.92 -2.40
C SER A 164 -15.32 -3.55 -1.74
N PHE A 165 -15.93 -3.35 -0.57
CA PHE A 165 -15.84 -2.10 0.19
C PHE A 165 -14.40 -1.82 0.64
N ARG A 166 -13.70 -2.84 1.12
CA ARG A 166 -12.30 -2.71 1.58
C ARG A 166 -11.37 -2.33 0.44
N PHE A 167 -11.48 -2.98 -0.70
CA PHE A 167 -10.67 -2.68 -1.88
C PHE A 167 -11.01 -1.32 -2.48
N GLY A 168 -12.29 -0.95 -2.51
CA GLY A 168 -12.72 0.39 -2.90
C GLY A 168 -12.13 1.48 -2.01
N ALA A 169 -12.15 1.29 -0.70
CA ALA A 169 -11.55 2.22 0.26
C ALA A 169 -10.02 2.30 0.08
N SER A 170 -9.32 1.15 -0.04
CA SER A 170 -7.88 1.12 -0.25
C SER A 170 -7.47 1.87 -1.52
N ARG A 171 -8.20 1.68 -2.62
CA ARG A 171 -7.97 2.41 -3.87
C ARG A 171 -8.18 3.92 -3.71
N ALA A 172 -9.26 4.33 -3.05
CA ALA A 172 -9.53 5.74 -2.82
C ALA A 172 -8.43 6.41 -1.98
N TYR A 173 -7.93 5.75 -0.94
CA TYR A 173 -6.80 6.26 -0.15
C TYR A 173 -5.50 6.31 -0.94
N TYR A 174 -5.22 5.31 -1.79
CA TYR A 174 -4.06 5.35 -2.68
C TYR A 174 -4.11 6.53 -3.64
N ASP A 175 -5.27 6.80 -4.26
CA ASP A 175 -5.48 7.94 -5.15
C ASP A 175 -5.31 9.28 -4.42
N LEU A 176 -5.73 9.36 -3.15
CA LEU A 176 -5.49 10.53 -2.30
C LEU A 176 -3.99 10.73 -2.03
N ALA A 177 -3.26 9.66 -1.70
CA ALA A 177 -1.81 9.73 -1.49
C ALA A 177 -1.09 10.22 -2.75
N LYS A 178 -1.42 9.69 -3.92
CA LYS A 178 -0.85 10.13 -5.21
C LYS A 178 -1.15 11.61 -5.48
N ARG A 179 -2.37 12.05 -5.23
CA ARG A 179 -2.73 13.47 -5.38
C ARG A 179 -1.89 14.36 -4.46
N ARG A 180 -1.68 13.98 -3.20
CA ARG A 180 -0.84 14.76 -2.28
C ARG A 180 0.62 14.80 -2.69
N ILE A 181 1.15 13.70 -3.25
CA ILE A 181 2.52 13.69 -3.81
C ILE A 181 2.62 14.66 -4.99
N SER A 182 1.70 14.62 -5.94
CA SER A 182 1.73 15.54 -7.09
C SER A 182 1.71 17.02 -6.66
N GLU A 183 1.05 17.34 -5.56
CA GLU A 183 1.03 18.69 -5.00
C GLU A 183 2.35 19.13 -4.36
N LEU A 184 3.26 18.20 -4.02
CA LEU A 184 4.60 18.52 -3.54
C LEU A 184 5.47 19.11 -4.65
N ARG A 185 5.14 18.83 -5.93
CA ARG A 185 5.92 19.22 -7.10
C ARG A 185 7.36 18.78 -6.95
N GLU A 186 7.52 17.46 -6.91
CA GLU A 186 8.81 16.83 -6.69
C GLU A 186 9.79 17.13 -7.81
N GLU A 187 11.02 17.44 -7.44
CA GLU A 187 12.16 17.50 -8.32
C GLU A 187 13.17 16.43 -7.87
N ARG A 188 13.78 15.75 -8.82
CA ARG A 188 14.68 14.64 -8.56
C ARG A 188 15.87 15.06 -7.68
N LEU A 189 16.15 14.27 -6.66
CA LEU A 189 17.34 14.36 -5.83
C LEU A 189 18.30 13.22 -6.24
N THR A 190 19.57 13.55 -6.49
CA THR A 190 20.55 12.55 -6.92
C THR A 190 20.75 11.48 -5.87
N GLY A 191 20.72 10.22 -6.27
CA GLY A 191 21.00 9.07 -5.42
C GLY A 191 19.80 8.48 -4.69
N VAL A 192 18.59 9.04 -4.85
CA VAL A 192 17.33 8.50 -4.29
C VAL A 192 16.22 8.54 -5.35
N GLN A 193 15.26 7.64 -5.20
CA GLN A 193 14.01 7.70 -5.98
C GLN A 193 13.04 8.71 -5.33
N THR A 194 12.14 9.27 -6.14
CA THR A 194 11.11 10.18 -5.64
C THR A 194 10.03 9.41 -4.89
N LEU A 195 9.19 10.13 -4.13
CA LEU A 195 8.05 9.52 -3.44
C LEU A 195 7.04 8.94 -4.45
N GLU A 196 6.84 9.62 -5.58
CA GLU A 196 5.97 9.14 -6.67
C GLU A 196 6.49 7.84 -7.26
N GLU A 197 7.78 7.79 -7.64
CA GLU A 197 8.41 6.57 -8.16
C GLU A 197 8.36 5.39 -7.18
N PHE A 198 8.45 5.66 -5.89
CA PHE A 198 8.35 4.62 -4.86
C PHE A 198 6.93 4.05 -4.77
N LEU A 199 5.90 4.90 -4.80
CA LEU A 199 4.51 4.45 -4.74
C LEU A 199 4.07 3.71 -6.01
N ASP A 200 4.53 4.12 -7.18
CA ASP A 200 4.15 3.50 -8.45
C ASP A 200 4.75 2.09 -8.66
N ARG A 201 5.79 1.74 -7.92
CA ARG A 201 6.42 0.41 -7.98
C ARG A 201 5.80 -0.63 -7.05
N ARG A 202 4.84 -0.24 -6.23
CA ARG A 202 4.21 -1.09 -5.22
C ARG A 202 2.71 -1.17 -5.40
#